data_782b5ded71114cdc2774f090f60962ef
#
_entry.id   782b5ded71114cdc2774f090f60962ef
#
_cell.length_a   1.000
_cell.length_b   1.000
_cell.length_c   1.000
_cell.angle_alpha   90.00
_cell.angle_beta   90.00
_cell.angle_gamma   90.00
#
_symmetry.space_group_name_H-M   'P 1'
#
loop_
_entity.id
_entity.type
_entity.pdbx_description
1 polymer ?
#
loop_
_entity_poly.entity_id
_entity_poly.type
_entity_poly.pdbx_seq_one_letter_code
_entity_poly.pdbx_strand_id
1 'polypeptide(L)'
;MGPERKLYLKLKKNTSRIKWTRLENLSSLGCPDLLGYNNSGHFFTVELKVTKGKKIKFSPHQIAFHVEHPKNSYILIEDQRQRSSKHFPWSLYHGSDIEKLVTQGLELEPWAWGERACTLELVAWASA
;
A
#
# COMPACT_ATOMS: atom_id res chain seq x y z
N MET A 1 -8.47 -16.47 6.38
CA MET A 1 -8.19 -15.30 5.51
C MET A 1 -7.07 -14.49 6.12
N GLY A 2 -6.01 -14.25 5.37
CA GLY A 2 -4.88 -13.49 5.85
C GLY A 2 -5.19 -12.00 6.05
N PRO A 3 -4.39 -11.30 6.88
CA PRO A 3 -4.64 -9.89 7.18
C PRO A 3 -4.54 -8.98 5.96
N GLU A 4 -3.64 -9.25 5.03
CA GLU A 4 -3.51 -8.46 3.79
C GLU A 4 -4.74 -8.65 2.89
N ARG A 5 -5.34 -9.84 2.88
CA ARG A 5 -6.56 -10.06 2.13
C ARG A 5 -7.72 -9.26 2.70
N LYS A 6 -7.82 -9.18 4.02
CA LYS A 6 -8.84 -8.36 4.68
C LYS A 6 -8.66 -6.87 4.34
N LEU A 7 -7.41 -6.42 4.33
CA LEU A 7 -7.07 -5.06 3.93
C LEU A 7 -7.47 -4.80 2.48
N TYR A 8 -7.18 -5.74 1.58
CA TYR A 8 -7.57 -5.65 0.18
C TYR A 8 -9.08 -5.49 0.02
N LEU A 9 -9.86 -6.30 0.74
CA LEU A 9 -11.32 -6.23 0.64
C LEU A 9 -11.88 -4.88 1.11
N LYS A 10 -11.29 -4.31 2.17
CA LYS A 10 -11.66 -2.98 2.63
C LYS A 10 -11.27 -1.91 1.59
N LEU A 11 -10.08 -2.01 1.03
CA LEU A 11 -9.61 -1.09 0.00
C LEU A 11 -10.51 -1.13 -1.22
N LYS A 12 -10.83 -2.32 -1.71
CA LYS A 12 -11.69 -2.51 -2.87
C LYS A 12 -13.07 -1.91 -2.64
N LYS A 13 -13.64 -2.12 -1.46
CA LYS A 13 -14.96 -1.59 -1.10
C LYS A 13 -14.98 -0.06 -1.15
N ASN A 14 -13.90 0.59 -0.73
CA ASN A 14 -13.81 2.04 -0.62
C ASN A 14 -13.29 2.72 -1.89
N THR A 15 -12.95 1.94 -2.91
CA THR A 15 -12.38 2.47 -4.17
C THR A 15 -13.10 1.89 -5.37
N SER A 16 -14.43 2.02 -5.41
CA SER A 16 -15.24 1.45 -6.49
C SER A 16 -14.87 1.98 -7.88
N ARG A 17 -14.20 3.12 -7.96
CA ARG A 17 -13.77 3.73 -9.22
C ARG A 17 -12.42 3.23 -9.71
N ILE A 18 -11.74 2.39 -8.92
CA ILE A 18 -10.46 1.80 -9.31
C ILE A 18 -10.72 0.35 -9.73
N LYS A 19 -10.16 -0.04 -10.85
CA LYS A 19 -10.17 -1.43 -11.28
C LYS A 19 -8.92 -2.10 -10.75
N TRP A 20 -9.11 -3.11 -9.90
CA TRP A 20 -8.02 -3.82 -9.25
C TRP A 20 -7.76 -5.16 -9.90
N THR A 21 -6.47 -5.48 -10.08
CA THR A 21 -6.00 -6.80 -10.50
C THR A 21 -5.05 -7.31 -9.43
N ARG A 22 -5.28 -8.52 -8.93
CA ARG A 22 -4.41 -9.15 -7.95
C ARG A 22 -3.24 -9.84 -8.66
N LEU A 23 -2.03 -9.59 -8.16
CA LEU A 23 -0.80 -10.12 -8.75
C LEU A 23 -0.23 -11.27 -7.91
N GLU A 24 -1.08 -12.14 -7.38
CA GLU A 24 -0.72 -13.19 -6.42
C GLU A 24 0.41 -14.11 -6.88
N ASN A 25 0.38 -14.51 -8.14
CA ASN A 25 1.36 -15.47 -8.67
C ASN A 25 2.74 -14.86 -8.87
N LEU A 26 2.88 -13.57 -8.70
CA LEU A 26 4.13 -12.84 -8.90
C LEU A 26 4.76 -12.36 -7.60
N SER A 27 4.16 -12.68 -6.46
CA SER A 27 4.64 -12.21 -5.16
C SER A 27 6.04 -12.70 -4.81
N SER A 28 6.40 -13.92 -5.24
CA SER A 28 7.74 -14.47 -5.00
C SER A 28 8.84 -13.71 -5.75
N LEU A 29 8.47 -12.95 -6.78
CA LEU A 29 9.39 -12.10 -7.53
C LEU A 29 9.46 -10.67 -6.97
N GLY A 30 8.77 -10.41 -5.86
CA GLY A 30 8.73 -9.09 -5.26
C GLY A 30 7.70 -8.13 -5.86
N CYS A 31 6.86 -8.61 -6.80
CA CYS A 31 5.79 -7.79 -7.35
C CYS A 31 4.80 -7.40 -6.26
N PRO A 32 4.27 -6.16 -6.31
CA PRO A 32 3.23 -5.74 -5.37
C PRO A 32 1.98 -6.60 -5.48
N ASP A 33 1.15 -6.55 -4.43
CA ASP A 33 -0.06 -7.36 -4.37
C ASP A 33 -1.11 -6.99 -5.41
N LEU A 34 -1.18 -5.71 -5.76
CA LEU A 34 -2.26 -5.18 -6.59
C LEU A 34 -1.73 -4.31 -7.73
N LEU A 35 -2.39 -4.44 -8.87
CA LEU A 35 -2.31 -3.47 -9.96
C LEU A 35 -3.65 -2.72 -10.00
N GLY A 36 -3.60 -1.40 -9.92
CA GLY A 36 -4.78 -0.55 -9.99
C GLY A 36 -4.83 0.22 -11.31
N TYR A 37 -6.04 0.51 -11.74
CA TYR A 37 -6.28 1.36 -12.91
C TYR A 37 -7.38 2.34 -12.53
N ASN A 38 -7.06 3.63 -12.50
CA ASN A 38 -8.01 4.64 -12.03
C ASN A 38 -8.77 5.31 -13.17
N ASN A 39 -9.73 6.18 -12.81
CA ASN A 39 -10.55 6.89 -13.80
C ASN A 39 -9.76 7.84 -14.69
N SER A 40 -8.56 8.24 -14.27
CA SER A 40 -7.67 9.07 -15.09
C SER A 40 -6.91 8.27 -16.14
N GLY A 41 -7.11 6.96 -16.18
CA GLY A 41 -6.45 6.10 -17.16
C GLY A 41 -5.01 5.77 -16.81
N HIS A 42 -4.66 5.80 -15.53
CA HIS A 42 -3.29 5.52 -15.08
C HIS A 42 -3.20 4.21 -14.32
N PHE A 43 -2.16 3.46 -14.60
CA PHE A 43 -1.80 2.27 -13.86
C PHE A 43 -0.88 2.61 -12.70
N PHE A 44 -1.08 1.92 -11.59
CA PHE A 44 -0.20 2.02 -10.43
C PHE A 44 -0.23 0.69 -9.67
N THR A 45 0.75 0.48 -8.81
CA THR A 45 0.81 -0.72 -7.99
C THR A 45 0.64 -0.37 -6.53
N VAL A 46 0.10 -1.31 -5.75
CA VAL A 46 -0.03 -1.17 -4.30
C VAL A 46 0.45 -2.44 -3.62
N GLU A 47 1.45 -2.29 -2.76
CA GLU A 47 1.88 -3.33 -1.84
C GLU A 47 1.08 -3.19 -0.56
N LEU A 48 0.45 -4.27 -0.11
CA LEU A 48 -0.34 -4.28 1.12
C LEU A 48 0.49 -4.84 2.27
N LYS A 49 0.52 -4.12 3.37
CA LYS A 49 1.19 -4.56 4.59
C LYS A 49 0.29 -4.33 5.79
N VAL A 50 0.32 -5.29 6.70
CA VAL A 50 -0.35 -5.18 8.00
C VAL A 50 0.72 -5.38 9.05
N THR A 51 0.79 -4.50 10.04
CA THR A 51 1.79 -4.60 11.08
C THR A 51 1.18 -4.41 12.46
N LYS A 52 1.74 -5.13 13.43
CA LYS A 52 1.44 -4.97 14.86
C LYS A 52 2.58 -4.25 15.59
N GLY A 53 3.60 -3.84 14.88
CA GLY A 53 4.74 -3.13 15.42
C GLY A 53 5.14 -1.97 14.54
N LYS A 54 6.19 -1.26 14.93
CA LYS A 54 6.70 -0.12 14.19
C LYS A 54 7.38 -0.52 12.88
N LYS A 55 8.09 -1.64 12.91
CA LYS A 55 8.85 -2.11 11.76
C LYS A 55 7.95 -2.80 10.74
N ILE A 56 8.25 -2.55 9.47
CA ILE A 56 7.57 -3.17 8.35
C ILE A 56 8.53 -4.15 7.69
N LYS A 57 8.08 -5.38 7.49
CA LYS A 57 8.92 -6.44 6.89
C LYS A 57 8.75 -6.44 5.37
N PHE A 58 9.87 -6.31 4.67
CA PHE A 58 9.92 -6.45 3.22
C PHE A 58 10.95 -7.50 2.85
N SER A 59 10.64 -8.31 1.84
CA SER A 59 11.65 -9.21 1.27
C SER A 59 12.65 -8.41 0.44
N PRO A 60 13.86 -8.94 0.20
CA PRO A 60 14.82 -8.29 -0.69
C PRO A 60 14.25 -8.00 -2.08
N HIS A 61 13.41 -8.90 -2.61
CA HIS A 61 12.77 -8.72 -3.91
C HIS A 61 11.76 -7.58 -3.89
N GLN A 62 11.01 -7.43 -2.82
CA GLN A 62 10.07 -6.31 -2.65
C GLN A 62 10.81 -4.97 -2.60
N ILE A 63 11.92 -4.92 -1.88
CA ILE A 63 12.75 -3.72 -1.81
C ILE A 63 13.29 -3.37 -3.19
N ALA A 64 13.84 -4.35 -3.90
CA ALA A 64 14.37 -4.16 -5.24
C ALA A 64 13.29 -3.65 -6.21
N PHE A 65 12.09 -4.22 -6.13
CA PHE A 65 10.99 -3.79 -6.99
C PHE A 65 10.71 -2.29 -6.83
N HIS A 66 10.58 -1.83 -5.60
CA HIS A 66 10.25 -0.42 -5.35
C HIS A 66 11.41 0.53 -5.67
N VAL A 67 12.65 0.09 -5.50
CA VAL A 67 13.82 0.86 -5.93
C VAL A 67 13.82 1.04 -7.45
N GLU A 68 13.48 0.00 -8.18
CA GLU A 68 13.45 0.02 -9.64
C GLU A 68 12.20 0.69 -10.21
N HIS A 69 11.11 0.78 -9.42
CA HIS A 69 9.84 1.34 -9.85
C HIS A 69 9.39 2.45 -8.89
N PRO A 70 10.11 3.60 -8.85
CA PRO A 70 9.83 4.64 -7.86
C PRO A 70 8.57 5.45 -8.14
N LYS A 71 8.04 5.38 -9.37
CA LYS A 71 6.83 6.12 -9.75
C LYS A 71 5.64 5.18 -9.88
N ASN A 72 4.48 5.71 -9.53
CA ASN A 72 3.20 4.96 -9.63
C ASN A 72 3.24 3.64 -8.85
N SER A 73 3.97 3.64 -7.77
CA SER A 73 4.10 2.49 -6.88
C SER A 73 3.87 2.96 -5.45
N TYR A 74 2.95 2.30 -4.76
CA TYR A 74 2.50 2.70 -3.43
C TYR A 74 2.59 1.53 -2.46
N ILE A 75 2.74 1.87 -1.18
CA ILE A 75 2.73 0.90 -0.08
C ILE A 75 1.66 1.36 0.89
N LEU A 76 0.63 0.53 1.06
CA LEU A 76 -0.46 0.80 2.00
C LEU A 76 -0.28 -0.09 3.21
N ILE A 77 -0.19 0.53 4.39
CA ILE A 77 0.06 -0.16 5.65
C ILE A 77 -1.12 0.04 6.59
N GLU A 78 -1.66 -1.06 7.09
CA GLU A 78 -2.62 -1.02 8.19
C GLU A 78 -1.86 -1.20 9.50
N ASP A 79 -1.94 -0.19 10.35
CA ASP A 79 -1.24 -0.16 11.65
C ASP A 79 -2.16 -0.71 12.73
N GLN A 80 -1.91 -1.95 13.16
CA GLN A 80 -2.74 -2.61 14.17
C GLN A 80 -2.26 -2.38 15.60
N ARG A 81 -1.27 -1.54 15.81
CA ARG A 81 -0.83 -1.18 17.17
C ARG A 81 -1.87 -0.37 17.91
N GLN A 82 -2.56 0.51 17.19
CA GLN A 82 -3.56 1.40 17.76
C GLN A 82 -4.90 1.12 17.12
N ARG A 83 -5.81 0.63 17.93
CA ARG A 83 -7.17 0.39 17.48
C ARG A 83 -8.04 1.54 17.96
N SER A 84 -8.57 2.31 17.03
CA SER A 84 -9.58 3.32 17.32
C SER A 84 -10.93 2.74 16.94
N SER A 85 -11.74 2.39 17.95
CA SER A 85 -13.05 1.79 17.69
C SER A 85 -12.89 0.45 16.97
N LYS A 86 -13.48 0.27 15.78
CA LYS A 86 -13.42 -0.95 14.98
C LYS A 86 -12.44 -0.85 13.81
N HIS A 87 -11.72 0.25 13.73
CA HIS A 87 -10.87 0.54 12.57
C HIS A 87 -9.43 0.69 12.98
N PHE A 88 -8.54 0.19 12.13
CA PHE A 88 -7.11 0.42 12.25
C PHE A 88 -6.71 1.54 11.29
N PRO A 89 -5.80 2.43 11.69
CA PRO A 89 -5.35 3.51 10.80
C PRO A 89 -4.54 2.97 9.63
N TRP A 90 -4.71 3.61 8.49
CA TRP A 90 -3.95 3.33 7.27
C TRP A 90 -2.90 4.42 7.06
N SER A 91 -1.74 4.01 6.58
CA SER A 91 -0.66 4.90 6.15
C SER A 91 -0.29 4.56 4.73
N LEU A 92 -0.21 5.56 3.86
CA LEU A 92 0.16 5.38 2.47
C LEU A 92 1.53 6.01 2.21
N TYR A 93 2.41 5.24 1.63
CA TYR A 93 3.76 5.68 1.26
C TYR A 93 3.96 5.51 -0.24
N HIS A 94 4.84 6.32 -0.82
CA HIS A 94 5.31 6.09 -2.18
C HIS A 94 6.33 4.96 -2.20
N GLY A 95 6.37 4.20 -3.30
CA GLY A 95 7.40 3.18 -3.47
C GLY A 95 8.82 3.74 -3.40
N SER A 96 9.00 5.00 -3.83
CA SER A 96 10.30 5.68 -3.74
C SER A 96 10.82 5.85 -2.32
N ASP A 97 9.96 5.70 -1.31
CA ASP A 97 10.36 5.81 0.09
C ASP A 97 10.77 4.46 0.70
N ILE A 98 10.89 3.42 -0.11
CA ILE A 98 11.11 2.05 0.40
C ILE A 98 12.33 1.94 1.32
N GLU A 99 13.44 2.55 0.97
CA GLU A 99 14.67 2.44 1.78
C GLU A 99 14.50 3.13 3.14
N LYS A 100 13.87 4.29 3.16
CA LYS A 100 13.54 4.99 4.41
C LYS A 100 12.54 4.20 5.25
N LEU A 101 11.56 3.61 4.59
CA LEU A 101 10.52 2.82 5.26
C LEU A 101 11.10 1.57 5.90
N VAL A 102 12.05 0.91 5.25
CA VAL A 102 12.77 -0.24 5.82
C VAL A 102 13.54 0.18 7.07
N THR A 103 14.17 1.34 7.06
CA THR A 103 15.00 1.83 8.17
C THR A 103 14.15 2.38 9.31
N GLN A 104 13.16 3.20 9.01
CA GLN A 104 12.39 3.97 10.00
C GLN A 104 11.04 3.32 10.37
N GLY A 105 10.52 2.47 9.50
CA GLY A 105 9.20 1.89 9.71
C GLY A 105 8.12 2.97 9.79
N LEU A 106 7.16 2.78 10.69
CA LEU A 106 6.06 3.72 10.87
C LEU A 106 6.46 5.06 11.50
N GLU A 107 7.73 5.25 11.87
CA GLU A 107 8.23 6.57 12.26
C GLU A 107 8.39 7.51 11.07
N LEU A 108 8.52 6.94 9.86
CA LEU A 108 8.52 7.75 8.64
C LEU A 108 7.13 8.36 8.44
N GLU A 109 7.09 9.67 8.21
CA GLU A 109 5.84 10.34 7.96
C GLU A 109 5.22 9.84 6.65
N PRO A 110 3.95 9.37 6.66
CA PRO A 110 3.32 8.89 5.45
C PRO A 110 2.90 10.02 4.52
N TRP A 111 2.77 9.70 3.23
CA TRP A 111 2.20 10.61 2.24
C TRP A 111 0.76 10.96 2.58
N ALA A 112 -0.03 9.96 2.99
CA ALA A 112 -1.40 10.14 3.45
C ALA A 112 -1.64 9.24 4.65
N TRP A 113 -2.44 9.72 5.60
CA TRP A 113 -2.78 9.00 6.80
C TRP A 113 -4.29 8.97 6.99
N GLY A 114 -4.81 7.81 7.37
CA GLY A 114 -6.23 7.58 7.55
C GLY A 114 -6.87 6.98 6.30
N GLU A 115 -7.93 6.22 6.52
CA GLU A 115 -8.58 5.47 5.45
C GLU A 115 -9.07 6.37 4.31
N ARG A 116 -9.73 7.48 4.67
CA ARG A 116 -10.26 8.40 3.68
C ARG A 116 -9.17 9.10 2.87
N ALA A 117 -8.13 9.60 3.54
CA ALA A 117 -7.04 10.30 2.87
C ALA A 117 -6.28 9.37 1.94
N CYS A 118 -5.99 8.14 2.38
CA CYS A 118 -5.31 7.15 1.55
C CYS A 118 -6.15 6.80 0.32
N THR A 119 -7.45 6.60 0.51
CA THR A 119 -8.38 6.30 -0.59
C THR A 119 -8.41 7.43 -1.61
N LEU A 120 -8.52 8.68 -1.17
CA LEU A 120 -8.55 9.84 -2.05
C LEU A 120 -7.27 9.97 -2.87
N GLU A 121 -6.11 9.70 -2.26
CA GLU A 121 -4.83 9.73 -2.97
C GLU A 121 -4.79 8.71 -4.10
N LEU A 122 -5.21 7.48 -3.82
CA LEU A 122 -5.19 6.42 -4.84
C LEU A 122 -6.20 6.70 -5.97
N VAL A 123 -7.37 7.25 -5.65
CA VAL A 123 -8.39 7.54 -6.65
C VAL A 123 -8.01 8.72 -7.53
N ALA A 124 -7.48 9.80 -6.94
CA ALA A 124 -7.29 11.08 -7.63
C ALA A 124 -5.85 11.33 -8.07
N TRP A 125 -4.87 10.91 -7.29
CA TRP A 125 -3.47 11.34 -7.44
C TRP A 125 -2.49 10.23 -7.80
N ALA A 126 -2.92 8.97 -7.82
CA ALA A 126 -2.06 7.84 -8.14
C ALA A 126 -1.51 7.87 -9.56
N SER A 127 -1.85 8.87 -10.33
CA SER A 127 -1.41 9.07 -11.70
C SER A 127 -0.28 10.09 -11.84
N ALA A 128 0.03 10.79 -10.79
CA ALA A 128 0.96 11.91 -10.87
C ALA A 128 2.44 11.49 -10.82
#